data_b4f42593e0daa2b4d2a59d7eae77ef6f
#
_entry.id   b4f42593e0daa2b4d2a59d7eae77ef6f
#
_cell.length_a   1.000
_cell.length_b   1.000
_cell.length_c   1.000
_cell.angle_alpha   90.00
_cell.angle_beta   90.00
_cell.angle_gamma   90.00
#
_symmetry.space_group_name_H-M   'P 1'
#
loop_
_entity.id
_entity.type
_entity.pdbx_description
1 polymer ?
#
loop_
_entity_poly.entity_id
_entity_poly.type
_entity_poly.pdbx_seq_one_letter_code
_entity_poly.pdbx_strand_id
1 'polypeptide(L)'
;MKPLRTLARFLLNPRAALLDVAEWSPDRSQRATWGDRFITDAEDRAIGQDERLRAISECRDLMRNSAVTRGIVERVRGIVVGASGIQPEAISANAQWNDRAEALWHAWAQDPEGSGRSDMTELQGLMAASLLTDGGMALLLQDDGTVTPIEPDRILPDPAAPSGSMPFRVDARGRVEAWCIHDRRKGLGSEVNVHWVCAERVLTLFDRVRADQVLPLPQLTPCALTIRDMEELNRYTLRQAKVQSITAAIHTRGASGDSPFRLRNAPGANPEQDELAQARRFEKATGMTVIDTDGDYRTLAPATPSNTYDAFMKTNLRLVSMAVGLPYEFLALYFSDGTYSSAKATMTQAREAIALRQRQLKRAMLTPLWQWLTARWIDQGLLPPLPGGVNTPAPVRWRDPAFEWMDVKDAVQTDLMEVRAGLRTMEDLAAKRGADYETLLRRRAREITLLRETANQNGLTEADLSAVVLPGAAAP
;
A
#
# COMPACT_ATOMS: atom_id res chain seq x y z
N MET A 1 -21.31 35.77 7.32
CA MET A 1 -20.36 36.78 6.79
C MET A 1 -18.93 36.27 6.44
N LYS A 2 -18.57 35.02 6.76
CA LYS A 2 -17.26 34.45 6.38
C LYS A 2 -17.11 34.04 4.90
N PRO A 3 -18.14 33.53 4.16
CA PRO A 3 -17.98 33.09 2.79
C PRO A 3 -17.72 34.21 1.76
N LEU A 4 -18.19 35.41 2.02
CA LEU A 4 -18.01 36.56 1.11
C LEU A 4 -16.58 37.12 1.14
N ARG A 5 -15.86 36.99 2.25
CA ARG A 5 -14.46 37.42 2.34
C ARG A 5 -13.52 36.48 1.58
N THR A 6 -13.83 35.20 1.51
CA THR A 6 -13.07 34.21 0.74
C THR A 6 -13.24 34.42 -0.76
N LEU A 7 -14.47 34.71 -1.21
CA LEU A 7 -14.76 35.02 -2.62
C LEU A 7 -14.10 36.33 -3.09
N ALA A 8 -14.10 37.36 -2.23
CA ALA A 8 -13.45 38.63 -2.53
C ALA A 8 -11.91 38.50 -2.62
N ARG A 9 -11.31 37.62 -1.81
CA ARG A 9 -9.88 37.30 -1.89
C ARG A 9 -9.52 36.54 -3.18
N PHE A 10 -10.42 35.66 -3.63
CA PHE A 10 -10.28 34.93 -4.88
C PHE A 10 -10.33 35.83 -6.11
N LEU A 11 -11.20 36.84 -6.12
CA LEU A 11 -11.38 37.77 -7.23
C LEU A 11 -10.31 38.87 -7.29
N LEU A 12 -9.75 39.24 -6.12
CA LEU A 12 -8.75 40.34 -6.04
C LEU A 12 -7.31 39.87 -6.19
N ASN A 13 -7.03 38.59 -5.96
CA ASN A 13 -5.69 38.04 -6.14
C ASN A 13 -5.71 36.57 -6.53
N PRO A 14 -5.95 36.24 -7.82
CA PRO A 14 -6.01 34.86 -8.28
C PRO A 14 -4.70 34.08 -8.07
N ARG A 15 -3.56 34.77 -7.97
CA ARG A 15 -2.28 34.13 -7.63
C ARG A 15 -2.20 33.73 -6.16
N ALA A 16 -2.78 34.48 -5.23
CA ALA A 16 -2.81 34.12 -3.82
C ALA A 16 -3.74 32.92 -3.54
N ALA A 17 -4.79 32.74 -4.34
CA ALA A 17 -5.70 31.61 -4.21
C ALA A 17 -5.10 30.28 -4.76
N LEU A 18 -4.22 30.37 -5.74
CA LEU A 18 -3.43 29.24 -6.23
C LEU A 18 -2.29 28.84 -5.26
N LEU A 19 -1.86 29.77 -4.40
CA LEU A 19 -0.85 29.56 -3.36
C LEU A 19 -1.44 28.96 -2.06
N ASP A 20 -2.76 29.03 -1.89
CA ASP A 20 -3.49 28.47 -0.73
C ASP A 20 -3.86 26.98 -0.91
N VAL A 21 -3.52 26.36 -2.05
CA VAL A 21 -3.41 24.91 -2.17
C VAL A 21 -2.15 24.53 -1.42
N ALA A 22 -2.30 24.11 -0.17
CA ALA A 22 -1.22 23.79 0.73
C ALA A 22 -0.27 22.77 0.09
N GLU A 23 0.76 23.26 -0.54
CA GLU A 23 1.90 22.44 -0.89
C GLU A 23 2.53 22.01 0.43
N TRP A 24 2.56 20.71 0.71
CA TRP A 24 3.15 20.17 1.95
C TRP A 24 4.66 20.43 2.04
N SER A 25 5.30 20.77 0.91
CA SER A 25 6.72 21.11 0.82
C SER A 25 6.90 22.61 0.61
N PRO A 26 7.58 23.33 1.52
CA PRO A 26 7.88 24.74 1.36
C PRO A 26 8.73 25.05 0.12
N ASP A 27 9.48 24.08 -0.42
CA ASP A 27 10.30 24.25 -1.62
C ASP A 27 9.49 24.29 -2.92
N ARG A 28 8.24 23.86 -2.94
CA ARG A 28 7.42 23.92 -4.14
C ARG A 28 6.97 25.32 -4.52
N SER A 29 6.78 26.21 -3.56
CA SER A 29 6.45 27.61 -3.81
C SER A 29 7.61 28.41 -4.41
N GLN A 30 8.82 27.87 -4.35
CA GLN A 30 10.06 28.54 -4.75
C GLN A 30 10.75 27.90 -5.96
N ARG A 31 10.07 27.10 -6.76
CA ARG A 31 10.63 26.48 -7.98
C ARG A 31 11.25 27.46 -8.98
N ALA A 32 10.98 28.76 -8.84
CA ALA A 32 11.53 29.80 -9.72
C ALA A 32 12.96 30.21 -9.35
N THR A 33 13.46 29.87 -8.17
CA THR A 33 14.78 30.28 -7.68
C THR A 33 15.65 29.08 -7.33
N TRP A 34 16.19 28.40 -8.34
CA TRP A 34 17.33 27.52 -8.17
C TRP A 34 18.48 28.37 -7.59
N GLY A 35 18.82 28.11 -6.33
CA GLY A 35 20.04 28.67 -5.74
C GLY A 35 19.97 29.30 -4.36
N ASP A 36 18.77 29.56 -3.81
CA ASP A 36 18.67 30.33 -2.55
C ASP A 36 18.64 29.50 -1.27
N ARG A 37 18.55 28.18 -1.34
CA ARG A 37 18.65 27.31 -0.17
C ARG A 37 19.54 26.09 -0.44
N PHE A 38 20.76 26.15 0.06
CA PHE A 38 21.58 24.96 0.24
C PHE A 38 21.07 24.23 1.49
N ILE A 39 20.29 23.17 1.33
CA ILE A 39 19.94 22.28 2.45
C ILE A 39 21.14 21.36 2.66
N THR A 40 22.07 21.79 3.51
CA THR A 40 23.26 21.02 3.90
C THR A 40 23.05 20.28 5.23
N ASP A 41 21.90 20.48 5.87
CA ASP A 41 21.59 19.86 7.17
C ASP A 41 21.05 18.43 6.99
N ALA A 42 21.03 17.69 8.09
CA ALA A 42 20.42 16.37 8.16
C ALA A 42 18.95 16.43 7.74
N GLU A 43 18.45 15.36 7.07
CA GLU A 43 17.08 15.32 6.55
C GLU A 43 16.03 15.60 7.63
N ASP A 44 16.26 15.07 8.83
CA ASP A 44 15.33 15.21 9.96
C ASP A 44 15.21 16.66 10.47
N ARG A 45 16.21 17.50 10.18
CA ARG A 45 16.18 18.94 10.48
C ARG A 45 15.72 19.77 9.28
N ALA A 46 16.07 19.31 8.08
CA ALA A 46 15.68 19.96 6.84
C ALA A 46 14.17 19.89 6.61
N ILE A 47 13.57 18.75 6.97
CA ILE A 47 12.12 18.55 6.99
C ILE A 47 11.65 18.68 8.43
N GLY A 48 11.03 19.80 8.76
CA GLY A 48 10.51 20.06 10.10
C GLY A 48 9.47 18.99 10.51
N GLN A 49 9.31 18.82 11.81
CA GLN A 49 8.35 17.86 12.35
C GLN A 49 6.92 18.08 11.83
N ASP A 50 6.48 19.34 11.74
CA ASP A 50 5.13 19.68 11.28
C ASP A 50 4.94 19.30 9.81
N GLU A 51 5.97 19.47 8.98
CA GLU A 51 5.94 19.07 7.57
C GLU A 51 5.86 17.56 7.41
N ARG A 52 6.62 16.82 8.22
CA ARG A 52 6.56 15.36 8.27
C ARG A 52 5.17 14.87 8.67
N LEU A 53 4.58 15.45 9.71
CA LEU A 53 3.23 15.10 10.15
C LEU A 53 2.15 15.45 9.12
N ARG A 54 2.31 16.58 8.41
CA ARG A 54 1.43 16.94 7.30
C ARG A 54 1.52 15.94 6.15
N ALA A 55 2.74 15.53 5.76
CA ALA A 55 2.93 14.52 4.72
C ALA A 55 2.25 13.19 5.09
N ILE A 56 2.41 12.72 6.33
CA ILE A 56 1.74 11.52 6.85
C ILE A 56 0.21 11.71 6.80
N SER A 57 -0.29 12.83 7.31
CA SER A 57 -1.74 13.12 7.34
C SER A 57 -2.33 13.14 5.94
N GLU A 58 -1.63 13.71 4.97
CA GLU A 58 -2.05 13.78 3.57
C GLU A 58 -2.09 12.41 2.91
N CYS A 59 -1.04 11.60 3.07
CA CYS A 59 -1.00 10.24 2.54
C CYS A 59 -2.08 9.34 3.17
N ARG A 60 -2.37 9.51 4.45
CA ARG A 60 -3.49 8.82 5.13
C ARG A 60 -4.85 9.29 4.64
N ASP A 61 -4.99 10.57 4.31
CA ASP A 61 -6.22 11.10 3.70
C ASP A 61 -6.44 10.51 2.31
N LEU A 62 -5.40 10.48 1.48
CA LEU A 62 -5.43 9.82 0.19
C LEU A 62 -5.77 8.33 0.32
N MET A 63 -5.20 7.61 1.29
CA MET A 63 -5.53 6.19 1.52
C MET A 63 -7.01 5.98 1.85
N ARG A 64 -7.66 6.91 2.56
CA ARG A 64 -9.09 6.82 2.90
C ARG A 64 -10.01 7.20 1.75
N ASN A 65 -9.63 8.22 0.98
CA ASN A 65 -10.53 8.91 0.08
C ASN A 65 -10.22 8.69 -1.41
N SER A 66 -9.01 8.19 -1.74
CA SER A 66 -8.56 7.92 -3.12
C SER A 66 -8.63 6.44 -3.45
N ALA A 67 -9.42 6.09 -4.47
CA ALA A 67 -9.48 4.73 -4.99
C ALA A 67 -8.14 4.28 -5.59
N VAL A 68 -7.41 5.21 -6.23
CA VAL A 68 -6.10 4.96 -6.82
C VAL A 68 -5.08 4.62 -5.73
N THR A 69 -4.97 5.48 -4.70
CA THR A 69 -4.05 5.26 -3.58
C THR A 69 -4.36 3.95 -2.86
N ARG A 70 -5.63 3.72 -2.53
CA ARG A 70 -6.03 2.48 -1.88
C ARG A 70 -5.68 1.26 -2.72
N GLY A 71 -5.96 1.29 -4.01
CA GLY A 71 -5.61 0.21 -4.93
C GLY A 71 -4.12 -0.08 -4.98
N ILE A 72 -3.28 0.95 -4.99
CA ILE A 72 -1.81 0.82 -4.96
C ILE A 72 -1.34 0.18 -3.65
N VAL A 73 -1.80 0.71 -2.51
CA VAL A 73 -1.38 0.24 -1.18
C VAL A 73 -1.79 -1.22 -0.95
N GLU A 74 -3.04 -1.57 -1.25
CA GLU A 74 -3.52 -2.96 -1.11
C GLU A 74 -2.80 -3.91 -2.06
N ARG A 75 -2.45 -3.44 -3.26
CA ARG A 75 -1.64 -4.22 -4.21
C ARG A 75 -0.25 -4.50 -3.65
N VAL A 76 0.45 -3.47 -3.19
CA VAL A 76 1.79 -3.62 -2.59
C VAL A 76 1.74 -4.55 -1.39
N ARG A 77 0.76 -4.35 -0.49
CA ARG A 77 0.53 -5.22 0.66
C ARG A 77 0.36 -6.68 0.25
N GLY A 78 -0.56 -6.94 -0.68
CA GLY A 78 -0.89 -8.31 -1.12
C GLY A 78 0.27 -9.03 -1.80
N ILE A 79 1.16 -8.30 -2.48
CA ILE A 79 2.26 -8.92 -3.21
C ILE A 79 3.51 -9.10 -2.34
N VAL A 80 3.82 -8.13 -1.48
CA VAL A 80 4.99 -8.20 -0.62
C VAL A 80 4.82 -9.29 0.43
N VAL A 81 3.62 -9.43 0.98
CA VAL A 81 3.33 -10.33 2.10
C VAL A 81 2.59 -11.59 1.66
N GLY A 82 1.77 -11.52 0.59
CA GLY A 82 0.96 -12.65 0.15
C GLY A 82 -0.10 -13.07 1.18
N ALA A 83 -0.80 -14.14 0.88
CA ALA A 83 -1.86 -14.67 1.75
C ALA A 83 -1.33 -15.40 2.99
N SER A 84 -0.12 -15.98 2.90
CA SER A 84 0.49 -16.78 3.98
C SER A 84 1.49 -16.00 4.84
N GLY A 85 1.83 -14.77 4.48
CA GLY A 85 2.91 -14.02 5.09
C GLY A 85 4.31 -14.56 4.74
N ILE A 86 5.34 -13.82 5.16
CA ILE A 86 6.72 -14.28 5.12
C ILE A 86 6.94 -15.15 6.35
N GLN A 87 7.29 -16.43 6.15
CA GLN A 87 7.40 -17.42 7.21
C GLN A 87 8.86 -17.76 7.54
N PRO A 88 9.19 -17.98 8.81
CA PRO A 88 10.52 -18.42 9.19
C PRO A 88 10.74 -19.90 8.84
N GLU A 89 11.97 -20.22 8.55
CA GLU A 89 12.51 -21.56 8.45
C GLU A 89 13.79 -21.59 9.28
N ALA A 90 13.74 -22.31 10.39
CA ALA A 90 14.88 -22.42 11.28
C ALA A 90 15.94 -23.35 10.65
N ILE A 91 17.19 -22.90 10.58
CA ILE A 91 18.28 -23.62 9.90
C ILE A 91 19.43 -23.96 10.85
N SER A 92 19.12 -24.34 12.10
CA SER A 92 20.16 -24.84 13.00
C SER A 92 20.56 -26.28 12.64
N ALA A 93 21.68 -26.75 13.18
CA ALA A 93 22.13 -28.12 12.99
C ALA A 93 21.23 -29.18 13.67
N ASN A 94 20.28 -28.76 14.53
CA ASN A 94 19.38 -29.62 15.27
C ASN A 94 17.96 -29.54 14.71
N ALA A 95 17.52 -30.53 13.95
CA ALA A 95 16.19 -30.58 13.33
C ALA A 95 15.05 -30.52 14.37
N GLN A 96 15.20 -31.16 15.54
CA GLN A 96 14.16 -31.10 16.58
C GLN A 96 14.03 -29.70 17.18
N TRP A 97 15.14 -28.97 17.28
CA TRP A 97 15.14 -27.58 17.70
C TRP A 97 14.42 -26.72 16.67
N ASN A 98 14.70 -26.92 15.38
CA ASN A 98 14.07 -26.18 14.29
C ASN A 98 12.54 -26.38 14.29
N ASP A 99 12.08 -27.64 14.31
CA ASP A 99 10.65 -27.97 14.35
C ASP A 99 9.94 -27.30 15.55
N ARG A 100 10.60 -27.31 16.72
CA ARG A 100 10.04 -26.72 17.94
C ARG A 100 10.01 -25.20 17.89
N ALA A 101 11.06 -24.55 17.38
CA ALA A 101 11.12 -23.12 17.23
C ALA A 101 10.06 -22.59 16.25
N GLU A 102 9.87 -23.29 15.12
CA GLU A 102 8.82 -22.96 14.16
C GLU A 102 7.42 -23.17 14.75
N ALA A 103 7.20 -24.24 15.49
CA ALA A 103 5.92 -24.46 16.17
C ALA A 103 5.58 -23.36 17.19
N LEU A 104 6.58 -22.88 17.95
CA LEU A 104 6.43 -21.76 18.88
C LEU A 104 6.15 -20.45 18.12
N TRP A 105 6.82 -20.20 17.00
CA TRP A 105 6.53 -19.07 16.15
C TRP A 105 5.10 -19.10 15.64
N HIS A 106 4.65 -20.23 15.09
CA HIS A 106 3.28 -20.36 14.57
C HIS A 106 2.23 -20.15 15.66
N ALA A 107 2.46 -20.63 16.87
CA ALA A 107 1.56 -20.39 17.99
C ALA A 107 1.51 -18.91 18.39
N TRP A 108 2.67 -18.26 18.51
CA TRP A 108 2.79 -16.85 18.83
C TRP A 108 2.21 -15.94 17.72
N ALA A 109 2.40 -16.31 16.47
CA ALA A 109 1.98 -15.55 15.29
C ALA A 109 0.45 -15.43 15.15
N GLN A 110 -0.34 -16.20 15.88
CA GLN A 110 -1.81 -16.09 15.87
C GLN A 110 -2.30 -14.82 16.56
N ASP A 111 -1.58 -14.34 17.59
CA ASP A 111 -1.91 -13.09 18.30
C ASP A 111 -0.63 -12.43 18.81
N PRO A 112 0.17 -11.83 17.91
CA PRO A 112 1.44 -11.21 18.28
C PRO A 112 1.29 -9.98 19.16
N GLU A 113 0.13 -9.30 19.10
CA GLU A 113 -0.17 -8.11 19.88
C GLU A 113 -0.80 -8.43 21.24
N GLY A 114 -1.25 -9.68 21.49
CA GLY A 114 -2.03 -10.03 22.68
C GLY A 114 -3.39 -9.36 22.74
N SER A 115 -3.84 -8.79 21.64
CA SER A 115 -5.09 -8.02 21.53
C SER A 115 -6.19 -8.75 20.74
N GLY A 116 -5.85 -9.82 20.06
CA GLY A 116 -6.73 -10.56 19.14
C GLY A 116 -7.16 -9.78 17.90
N ARG A 117 -6.46 -8.67 17.58
CA ARG A 117 -6.84 -7.80 16.46
C ARG A 117 -6.28 -8.28 15.13
N SER A 118 -5.05 -8.77 15.13
CA SER A 118 -4.34 -9.18 13.92
C SER A 118 -3.41 -10.33 14.20
N ASP A 119 -3.29 -11.22 13.24
CA ASP A 119 -2.22 -12.20 13.20
C ASP A 119 -0.91 -11.59 12.66
N MET A 120 0.17 -12.35 12.66
CA MET A 120 1.46 -11.87 12.18
C MET A 120 1.47 -11.59 10.67
N THR A 121 0.65 -12.25 9.88
CA THR A 121 0.52 -12.00 8.44
C THR A 121 -0.15 -10.65 8.19
N GLU A 122 -1.22 -10.37 8.92
CA GLU A 122 -1.91 -9.08 8.87
C GLU A 122 -0.99 -7.94 9.34
N LEU A 123 -0.22 -8.17 10.41
CA LEU A 123 0.74 -7.20 10.93
C LEU A 123 1.86 -6.93 9.91
N GLN A 124 2.40 -7.95 9.23
CA GLN A 124 3.33 -7.77 8.11
C GLN A 124 2.70 -6.94 6.99
N GLY A 125 1.43 -7.18 6.69
CA GLY A 125 0.66 -6.40 5.71
C GLY A 125 0.55 -4.93 6.10
N LEU A 126 0.30 -4.62 7.37
CA LEU A 126 0.29 -3.25 7.89
C LEU A 126 1.68 -2.60 7.78
N MET A 127 2.74 -3.34 8.10
CA MET A 127 4.13 -2.87 7.93
C MET A 127 4.44 -2.51 6.47
N ALA A 128 4.06 -3.36 5.51
CA ALA A 128 4.28 -3.10 4.10
C ALA A 128 3.47 -1.90 3.60
N ALA A 129 2.22 -1.73 4.06
CA ALA A 129 1.37 -0.60 3.73
C ALA A 129 1.91 0.72 4.33
N SER A 130 2.40 0.68 5.58
CA SER A 130 2.88 1.87 6.29
C SER A 130 4.09 2.53 5.62
N LEU A 131 4.93 1.79 4.89
CA LEU A 131 6.02 2.37 4.09
C LEU A 131 5.50 3.38 3.07
N LEU A 132 4.34 3.12 2.49
CA LEU A 132 3.73 3.99 1.49
C LEU A 132 3.05 5.21 2.12
N THR A 133 2.30 5.01 3.21
CA THR A 133 1.41 6.02 3.80
C THR A 133 2.03 6.81 4.94
N ASP A 134 2.95 6.19 5.69
CA ASP A 134 3.54 6.75 6.91
C ASP A 134 5.07 6.85 6.86
N GLY A 135 5.67 6.25 5.82
CA GLY A 135 7.10 6.08 5.68
C GLY A 135 7.65 4.89 6.46
N GLY A 136 6.80 4.17 7.18
CA GLY A 136 7.14 2.99 7.95
C GLY A 136 6.36 2.82 9.23
N MET A 137 6.83 1.91 10.07
CA MET A 137 6.24 1.55 11.36
C MET A 137 7.33 1.15 12.34
N ALA A 138 7.08 1.30 13.63
CA ALA A 138 7.90 0.69 14.66
C ALA A 138 7.12 -0.38 15.44
N LEU A 139 7.82 -1.35 15.99
CA LEU A 139 7.29 -2.35 16.94
C LEU A 139 7.99 -2.17 18.28
N LEU A 140 7.22 -1.95 19.31
CA LEU A 140 7.70 -1.98 20.69
C LEU A 140 7.59 -3.40 21.24
N LEU A 141 8.73 -3.96 21.66
CA LEU A 141 8.83 -5.29 22.26
C LEU A 141 8.43 -5.20 23.74
N GLN A 142 7.41 -5.98 24.12
CA GLN A 142 6.86 -5.98 25.47
C GLN A 142 7.47 -7.11 26.34
N ASP A 143 7.50 -6.88 27.66
CA ASP A 143 8.07 -7.83 28.60
C ASP A 143 7.26 -9.14 28.73
N ASP A 144 5.99 -9.14 28.31
CA ASP A 144 5.13 -10.32 28.26
C ASP A 144 5.35 -11.20 27.02
N GLY A 145 6.15 -10.73 26.05
CA GLY A 145 6.40 -11.43 24.79
C GLY A 145 5.51 -11.01 23.64
N THR A 146 4.65 -10.02 23.85
CA THR A 146 3.84 -9.41 22.78
C THR A 146 4.58 -8.23 22.12
N VAL A 147 4.04 -7.73 21.03
CA VAL A 147 4.55 -6.55 20.35
C VAL A 147 3.46 -5.48 20.24
N THR A 148 3.83 -4.22 20.37
CA THR A 148 2.90 -3.10 20.17
C THR A 148 3.29 -2.31 18.93
N PRO A 149 2.44 -2.23 17.90
CA PRO A 149 2.68 -1.39 16.72
C PRO A 149 2.66 0.09 17.10
N ILE A 150 3.68 0.82 16.66
CA ILE A 150 3.83 2.26 16.88
C ILE A 150 3.88 2.95 15.53
N GLU A 151 2.90 3.78 15.26
CA GLU A 151 2.89 4.62 14.06
C GLU A 151 3.87 5.80 14.20
N PRO A 152 4.51 6.28 13.12
CA PRO A 152 5.54 7.32 13.19
C PRO A 152 5.05 8.67 13.74
N ASP A 153 3.76 8.97 13.67
CA ASP A 153 3.16 10.17 14.26
C ASP A 153 3.12 10.16 15.81
N ARG A 154 3.48 9.02 16.43
CA ARG A 154 3.67 8.90 17.88
C ARG A 154 5.13 9.09 18.31
N ILE A 155 6.06 9.14 17.37
CA ILE A 155 7.48 9.39 17.64
C ILE A 155 7.70 10.90 17.49
N LEU A 156 7.54 11.61 18.59
CA LEU A 156 7.54 13.07 18.68
C LEU A 156 8.52 13.54 19.74
N PRO A 157 9.08 14.77 19.61
CA PRO A 157 9.91 15.35 20.64
C PRO A 157 9.18 15.43 21.99
N ASP A 158 9.94 15.32 23.07
CA ASP A 158 9.45 15.53 24.40
C ASP A 158 8.95 16.98 24.53
N PRO A 159 7.68 17.21 24.92
CA PRO A 159 7.13 18.56 25.09
C PRO A 159 7.87 19.42 26.12
N ALA A 160 8.58 18.79 27.07
CA ALA A 160 9.40 19.48 28.07
C ALA A 160 10.80 19.84 27.54
N ALA A 161 11.20 19.31 26.37
CA ALA A 161 12.49 19.60 25.77
C ALA A 161 12.49 20.96 25.03
N PRO A 162 13.67 21.57 24.83
CA PRO A 162 13.79 22.80 24.05
C PRO A 162 13.23 22.63 22.62
N SER A 163 12.72 23.74 22.07
CA SER A 163 12.26 23.76 20.67
C SER A 163 13.36 23.31 19.72
N GLY A 164 13.01 22.46 18.75
CA GLY A 164 13.96 21.87 17.78
C GLY A 164 14.64 20.59 18.30
N SER A 165 14.27 20.08 19.47
CA SER A 165 14.74 18.78 19.94
C SER A 165 14.23 17.66 19.05
N MET A 166 15.04 16.60 18.87
CA MET A 166 14.67 15.42 18.11
C MET A 166 13.96 14.38 18.99
N PRO A 167 13.06 13.55 18.42
CA PRO A 167 12.37 12.49 19.15
C PRO A 167 13.24 11.24 19.35
N PHE A 168 14.53 11.36 19.22
CA PHE A 168 15.49 10.27 19.41
C PHE A 168 16.80 10.79 19.98
N ARG A 169 17.55 9.90 20.61
CA ARG A 169 18.92 10.14 21.07
C ARG A 169 19.85 9.23 20.31
N VAL A 170 21.02 9.77 19.94
CA VAL A 170 22.05 9.03 19.21
C VAL A 170 23.36 8.99 19.97
N ASP A 171 24.11 7.90 19.80
CA ASP A 171 25.47 7.78 20.30
C ASP A 171 26.48 8.59 19.43
N ALA A 172 27.74 8.58 19.83
CA ALA A 172 28.81 9.26 19.10
C ALA A 172 29.03 8.74 17.68
N ARG A 173 28.46 7.58 17.32
CA ARG A 173 28.51 6.96 15.99
C ARG A 173 27.25 7.20 15.18
N GLY A 174 26.29 7.98 15.71
CA GLY A 174 24.99 8.22 15.07
C GLY A 174 23.98 7.08 15.18
N ARG A 175 24.23 6.07 16.05
CA ARG A 175 23.29 4.99 16.31
C ARG A 175 22.24 5.48 17.31
N VAL A 176 20.96 5.21 17.03
CA VAL A 176 19.87 5.55 17.95
C VAL A 176 20.00 4.72 19.23
N GLU A 177 19.98 5.39 20.37
CA GLU A 177 20.01 4.79 21.72
C GLU A 177 18.63 4.74 22.35
N ALA A 178 17.79 5.74 22.08
CA ALA A 178 16.45 5.81 22.65
C ALA A 178 15.49 6.59 21.75
N TRP A 179 14.22 6.20 21.81
CA TRP A 179 13.10 6.82 21.13
C TRP A 179 12.16 7.49 22.12
N CYS A 180 11.68 8.68 21.77
CA CYS A 180 10.63 9.37 22.50
C CYS A 180 9.28 8.99 21.89
N ILE A 181 8.47 8.24 22.63
CA ILE A 181 7.20 7.69 22.17
C ILE A 181 6.08 8.31 22.97
N HIS A 182 5.07 8.85 22.29
CA HIS A 182 3.89 9.44 22.89
C HIS A 182 2.75 8.42 22.93
N ASP A 183 2.02 8.39 24.03
CA ASP A 183 0.77 7.64 24.08
C ASP A 183 -0.30 8.31 23.21
N ARG A 184 -1.23 7.50 22.67
CA ARG A 184 -2.40 8.09 22.01
C ARG A 184 -3.28 8.81 23.01
N ARG A 185 -3.72 10.01 22.63
CA ARG A 185 -4.70 10.76 23.42
C ARG A 185 -5.99 9.95 23.58
N LYS A 186 -6.43 9.78 24.81
CA LYS A 186 -7.69 9.09 25.13
C LYS A 186 -8.94 9.97 24.92
N GLY A 187 -8.76 11.29 24.70
CA GLY A 187 -9.83 12.25 24.45
C GLY A 187 -9.30 13.68 24.29
N LEU A 188 -10.18 14.61 23.91
CA LEU A 188 -9.84 16.04 23.81
C LEU A 188 -9.42 16.55 25.19
N GLY A 189 -8.21 17.14 25.28
CA GLY A 189 -7.69 17.72 26.54
C GLY A 189 -7.02 16.74 27.50
N SER A 190 -6.91 15.42 27.16
CA SER A 190 -6.13 14.50 27.97
C SER A 190 -4.63 14.79 27.84
N GLU A 191 -3.91 14.71 28.96
CA GLU A 191 -2.45 14.72 28.95
C GLU A 191 -1.92 13.53 28.14
N VAL A 192 -0.84 13.75 27.41
CA VAL A 192 -0.15 12.72 26.64
C VAL A 192 1.05 12.28 27.46
N ASN A 193 1.05 11.02 27.88
CA ASN A 193 2.24 10.46 28.51
C ASN A 193 3.34 10.29 27.46
N VAL A 194 4.55 10.59 27.87
CA VAL A 194 5.75 10.52 27.03
C VAL A 194 6.72 9.52 27.65
N HIS A 195 7.20 8.61 26.86
CA HIS A 195 8.11 7.56 27.29
C HIS A 195 9.39 7.58 26.45
N TRP A 196 10.53 7.65 27.12
CA TRP A 196 11.82 7.39 26.51
C TRP A 196 12.11 5.88 26.58
N VAL A 197 12.14 5.23 25.42
CA VAL A 197 12.31 3.78 25.31
C VAL A 197 13.65 3.48 24.67
N CYS A 198 14.42 2.55 25.28
CA CYS A 198 15.69 2.09 24.73
C CYS A 198 15.49 1.53 23.32
N ALA A 199 16.39 1.87 22.39
CA ALA A 199 16.29 1.46 20.99
C ALA A 199 16.31 -0.07 20.80
N GLU A 200 16.92 -0.82 21.71
CA GLU A 200 16.93 -2.29 21.68
C GLU A 200 15.52 -2.91 21.81
N ARG A 201 14.59 -2.17 22.40
CA ARG A 201 13.18 -2.57 22.57
C ARG A 201 12.28 -2.07 21.44
N VAL A 202 12.82 -1.36 20.45
CA VAL A 202 12.04 -0.74 19.37
C VAL A 202 12.61 -1.17 18.03
N LEU A 203 11.91 -2.06 17.36
CA LEU A 203 12.24 -2.41 15.98
C LEU A 203 11.64 -1.36 15.05
N THR A 204 12.43 -0.83 14.11
CA THR A 204 11.98 0.23 13.19
C THR A 204 12.09 -0.22 11.75
N LEU A 205 10.97 -0.17 11.02
CA LEU A 205 10.89 -0.29 9.57
C LEU A 205 10.65 1.12 9.01
N PHE A 206 11.72 1.85 8.77
CA PHE A 206 11.65 3.21 8.23
C PHE A 206 12.27 3.26 6.85
N ASP A 207 11.58 3.94 5.93
CA ASP A 207 12.14 4.21 4.61
C ASP A 207 13.20 5.29 4.71
N ARG A 208 14.42 4.95 4.30
CA ARG A 208 15.59 5.81 4.44
C ARG A 208 16.09 6.18 3.05
N VAL A 209 15.94 7.45 2.70
CA VAL A 209 16.36 7.99 1.40
C VAL A 209 17.75 8.61 1.48
N ARG A 210 18.11 9.23 2.62
CA ARG A 210 19.42 9.83 2.85
C ARG A 210 20.20 9.11 3.95
N ALA A 211 21.54 9.21 3.87
CA ALA A 211 22.44 8.47 4.77
C ALA A 211 22.28 8.86 6.25
N ASP A 212 21.96 10.10 6.54
CA ASP A 212 21.82 10.69 7.87
C ASP A 212 20.37 10.75 8.37
N GLN A 213 19.42 10.31 7.57
CA GLN A 213 18.00 10.28 7.91
C GLN A 213 17.70 9.21 8.95
N VAL A 214 16.96 9.58 10.01
CA VAL A 214 16.50 8.68 11.07
C VAL A 214 14.98 8.55 11.05
N LEU A 215 14.23 9.64 10.82
CA LEU A 215 12.78 9.65 10.80
C LEU A 215 12.22 9.33 9.40
N PRO A 216 11.09 8.62 9.34
CA PRO A 216 10.52 8.19 8.06
C PRO A 216 9.72 9.30 7.37
N LEU A 217 9.64 9.20 6.04
CA LEU A 217 8.72 9.96 5.19
C LEU A 217 7.91 9.01 4.32
N PRO A 218 6.62 9.26 4.09
CA PRO A 218 5.80 8.43 3.23
C PRO A 218 6.34 8.35 1.79
N GLN A 219 6.42 7.15 1.22
CA GLN A 219 6.85 6.96 -0.17
C GLN A 219 5.88 7.61 -1.18
N LEU A 220 4.60 7.79 -0.82
CA LEU A 220 3.61 8.45 -1.66
C LEU A 220 3.72 9.98 -1.66
N THR A 221 4.51 10.57 -0.78
CA THR A 221 4.66 12.02 -0.68
C THR A 221 4.98 12.71 -2.02
N PRO A 222 5.93 12.22 -2.86
CA PRO A 222 6.26 12.88 -4.13
C PRO A 222 5.12 12.87 -5.16
N CYS A 223 4.19 11.94 -5.07
CA CYS A 223 3.08 11.79 -6.00
C CYS A 223 1.71 12.19 -5.43
N ALA A 224 1.65 12.62 -4.18
CA ALA A 224 0.40 12.96 -3.50
C ALA A 224 -0.43 14.02 -4.25
N LEU A 225 0.21 15.09 -4.72
CA LEU A 225 -0.46 16.11 -5.52
C LEU A 225 -0.93 15.59 -6.89
N THR A 226 -0.09 14.79 -7.56
CA THR A 226 -0.48 14.18 -8.84
C THR A 226 -1.74 13.33 -8.70
N ILE A 227 -1.85 12.56 -7.62
CA ILE A 227 -3.04 11.76 -7.33
C ILE A 227 -4.26 12.65 -7.08
N ARG A 228 -4.12 13.73 -6.31
CA ARG A 228 -5.21 14.69 -6.06
C ARG A 228 -5.69 15.34 -7.34
N ASP A 229 -4.77 15.82 -8.18
CA ASP A 229 -5.10 16.45 -9.46
C ASP A 229 -5.85 15.48 -10.39
N MET A 230 -5.43 14.21 -10.42
CA MET A 230 -6.12 13.16 -11.17
C MET A 230 -7.57 12.96 -10.67
N GLU A 231 -7.77 12.93 -9.36
CA GLU A 231 -9.10 12.76 -8.78
C GLU A 231 -9.98 13.99 -9.00
N GLU A 232 -9.41 15.18 -8.90
CA GLU A 232 -10.12 16.42 -9.17
C GLU A 232 -10.56 16.49 -10.63
N LEU A 233 -9.66 16.18 -11.57
CA LEU A 233 -10.00 16.08 -12.98
C LEU A 233 -11.11 15.06 -13.24
N ASN A 234 -11.03 13.89 -12.61
CA ASN A 234 -12.08 12.87 -12.73
C ASN A 234 -13.44 13.39 -12.22
N ARG A 235 -13.46 14.10 -11.08
CA ARG A 235 -14.66 14.73 -10.53
C ARG A 235 -15.24 15.79 -11.49
N TYR A 236 -14.39 16.64 -12.09
CA TYR A 236 -14.84 17.64 -13.06
C TYR A 236 -15.37 16.99 -14.32
N THR A 237 -14.70 15.97 -14.85
CA THR A 237 -15.15 15.22 -16.03
C THR A 237 -16.53 14.57 -15.79
N LEU A 238 -16.71 13.96 -14.61
CA LEU A 238 -18.00 13.38 -14.21
C LEU A 238 -19.10 14.46 -14.06
N ARG A 239 -18.78 15.62 -13.47
CA ARG A 239 -19.73 16.73 -13.37
C ARG A 239 -20.10 17.25 -14.74
N GLN A 240 -19.13 17.43 -15.63
CA GLN A 240 -19.36 17.86 -16.99
C GLN A 240 -20.24 16.85 -17.75
N ALA A 241 -19.96 15.56 -17.67
CA ALA A 241 -20.78 14.51 -18.27
C ALA A 241 -22.24 14.53 -17.72
N LYS A 242 -22.41 14.74 -16.41
CA LYS A 242 -23.73 14.87 -15.79
C LYS A 242 -24.49 16.11 -16.32
N VAL A 243 -23.82 17.26 -16.38
CA VAL A 243 -24.41 18.48 -16.92
C VAL A 243 -24.81 18.29 -18.38
N GLN A 244 -23.94 17.67 -19.19
CA GLN A 244 -24.26 17.37 -20.60
C GLN A 244 -25.45 16.41 -20.75
N SER A 245 -25.58 15.41 -19.88
CA SER A 245 -26.71 14.47 -19.90
C SER A 245 -28.03 15.11 -19.46
N ILE A 246 -27.98 16.22 -18.70
CA ILE A 246 -29.16 16.96 -18.21
C ILE A 246 -29.57 18.05 -19.22
N THR A 247 -28.61 18.62 -19.95
CA THR A 247 -28.88 19.71 -20.92
C THR A 247 -29.40 19.15 -22.25
N ALA A 248 -30.61 18.62 -22.28
CA ALA A 248 -31.13 17.93 -23.46
C ALA A 248 -32.10 18.76 -24.30
N ALA A 249 -32.54 19.94 -23.86
CA ALA A 249 -33.44 20.77 -24.62
C ALA A 249 -33.08 22.26 -24.50
N ILE A 250 -32.48 22.80 -25.54
CA ILE A 250 -32.38 24.26 -25.73
C ILE A 250 -33.51 24.67 -26.62
N HIS A 251 -34.42 25.47 -26.08
CA HIS A 251 -35.50 26.08 -26.85
C HIS A 251 -35.07 27.48 -27.30
N THR A 252 -34.89 27.65 -28.60
CA THR A 252 -34.71 28.98 -29.20
C THR A 252 -36.09 29.53 -29.60
N ARG A 253 -36.49 30.66 -29.04
CA ARG A 253 -37.65 31.37 -29.52
C ARG A 253 -37.38 31.86 -30.95
N GLY A 254 -38.02 31.23 -31.91
CA GLY A 254 -38.06 31.77 -33.26
C GLY A 254 -38.82 33.09 -33.29
N ALA A 255 -38.55 33.94 -34.29
CA ALA A 255 -39.20 35.25 -34.47
C ALA A 255 -40.74 35.21 -34.54
N SER A 256 -41.37 34.05 -34.53
CA SER A 256 -42.81 33.82 -34.55
C SER A 256 -43.49 33.64 -33.18
N GLY A 257 -42.74 33.65 -32.08
CA GLY A 257 -43.33 33.69 -30.73
C GLY A 257 -44.10 32.42 -30.29
N ASP A 258 -43.99 31.31 -30.99
CA ASP A 258 -44.64 30.04 -30.60
C ASP A 258 -43.74 29.20 -29.72
N SER A 259 -44.04 29.16 -28.43
CA SER A 259 -43.41 28.24 -27.47
C SER A 259 -44.13 26.89 -27.48
N PRO A 260 -43.46 25.74 -27.57
CA PRO A 260 -44.12 24.43 -27.49
C PRO A 260 -44.76 24.17 -26.12
N PHE A 261 -44.52 25.03 -25.14
CA PHE A 261 -45.11 24.95 -23.80
C PHE A 261 -46.36 25.85 -23.63
N ARG A 262 -46.91 26.43 -24.70
CA ARG A 262 -48.17 27.16 -24.61
C ARG A 262 -49.33 26.20 -24.34
N LEU A 263 -49.85 26.25 -23.15
CA LEU A 263 -51.18 25.75 -22.86
C LEU A 263 -52.24 26.67 -23.52
N ARG A 264 -53.14 26.05 -24.26
CA ARG A 264 -54.28 26.69 -24.86
C ARG A 264 -55.11 27.35 -23.76
N ASN A 265 -55.07 28.69 -23.73
CA ASN A 265 -55.85 29.64 -22.98
C ASN A 265 -56.86 29.08 -21.96
N ALA A 266 -56.54 29.10 -20.69
CA ALA A 266 -57.50 29.24 -19.62
C ALA A 266 -57.72 30.76 -19.36
N PRO A 267 -58.95 31.28 -19.30
CA PRO A 267 -59.18 32.69 -19.00
C PRO A 267 -58.65 33.02 -17.60
N GLY A 268 -57.68 33.95 -17.51
CA GLY A 268 -57.11 34.41 -16.26
C GLY A 268 -55.68 33.86 -15.87
N ALA A 269 -55.03 33.04 -16.69
CA ALA A 269 -53.72 32.58 -16.48
C ALA A 269 -52.65 33.62 -16.90
N ASN A 270 -51.64 33.85 -16.03
CA ASN A 270 -50.49 34.69 -16.37
C ASN A 270 -49.49 33.83 -17.18
N PRO A 271 -49.34 34.10 -18.52
CA PRO A 271 -48.62 33.17 -19.41
C PRO A 271 -47.16 32.92 -18.97
N GLU A 272 -46.49 33.92 -18.40
CA GLU A 272 -45.09 33.77 -17.94
C GLU A 272 -44.96 32.86 -16.71
N GLN A 273 -45.95 32.89 -15.81
CA GLN A 273 -45.92 32.03 -14.61
C GLN A 273 -46.26 30.58 -14.94
N ASP A 274 -47.13 30.35 -15.91
CA ASP A 274 -47.52 29.00 -16.35
C ASP A 274 -46.42 28.33 -17.17
N GLU A 275 -45.70 29.07 -18.02
CA GLU A 275 -44.55 28.55 -18.76
C GLU A 275 -43.41 28.16 -17.80
N LEU A 276 -43.13 28.98 -16.78
CA LEU A 276 -42.11 28.67 -15.77
C LEU A 276 -42.51 27.45 -14.91
N ALA A 277 -43.79 27.32 -14.58
CA ALA A 277 -44.29 26.18 -13.81
C ALA A 277 -44.24 24.87 -14.62
N GLN A 278 -44.48 24.93 -15.94
CA GLN A 278 -44.35 23.77 -16.83
C GLN A 278 -42.90 23.37 -17.06
N ALA A 279 -41.99 24.33 -17.26
CA ALA A 279 -40.57 24.08 -17.35
C ALA A 279 -40.05 23.37 -16.08
N ARG A 280 -40.42 23.83 -14.89
CA ARG A 280 -40.08 23.20 -13.62
C ARG A 280 -40.70 21.81 -13.45
N ARG A 281 -41.92 21.56 -13.95
CA ARG A 281 -42.53 20.22 -13.94
C ARG A 281 -41.79 19.27 -14.88
N PHE A 282 -41.37 19.74 -16.06
CA PHE A 282 -40.57 18.98 -17.01
C PHE A 282 -39.20 18.65 -16.43
N GLU A 283 -38.51 19.63 -15.86
CA GLU A 283 -37.23 19.40 -15.14
C GLU A 283 -37.37 18.35 -14.03
N LYS A 284 -38.46 18.46 -13.24
CA LYS A 284 -38.71 17.51 -12.15
C LYS A 284 -39.04 16.10 -12.64
N ALA A 285 -39.72 15.98 -13.77
CA ALA A 285 -40.13 14.70 -14.36
C ALA A 285 -39.01 14.03 -15.14
N THR A 286 -38.16 14.79 -15.81
CA THR A 286 -37.13 14.27 -16.73
C THR A 286 -35.70 14.42 -16.20
N GLY A 287 -35.48 15.26 -15.19
CA GLY A 287 -34.17 15.66 -14.73
C GLY A 287 -33.37 16.53 -15.71
N MET A 288 -34.02 17.02 -16.76
CA MET A 288 -33.43 17.87 -17.81
C MET A 288 -33.69 19.34 -17.54
N THR A 289 -32.66 20.16 -17.54
CA THR A 289 -32.78 21.61 -17.41
C THR A 289 -33.19 22.22 -18.75
N VAL A 290 -34.32 22.97 -18.79
CA VAL A 290 -34.78 23.72 -19.96
C VAL A 290 -34.18 25.12 -19.88
N ILE A 291 -33.38 25.49 -20.89
CA ILE A 291 -32.83 26.84 -21.03
C ILE A 291 -33.61 27.53 -22.14
N ASP A 292 -34.39 28.57 -21.77
CA ASP A 292 -35.09 29.44 -22.70
C ASP A 292 -34.26 30.70 -22.97
N THR A 293 -33.98 31.04 -24.23
CA THR A 293 -33.13 32.17 -24.60
C THR A 293 -33.67 32.88 -25.84
N ASP A 294 -33.60 34.20 -25.82
CA ASP A 294 -34.01 35.08 -26.94
C ASP A 294 -32.89 35.30 -27.96
N GLY A 295 -31.73 34.65 -27.82
CA GLY A 295 -30.55 34.86 -28.67
C GLY A 295 -29.97 33.58 -29.24
N ASP A 296 -29.06 33.75 -30.17
CA ASP A 296 -28.29 32.66 -30.78
C ASP A 296 -27.35 32.02 -29.73
N TYR A 297 -27.69 30.83 -29.31
CA TYR A 297 -26.91 30.10 -28.28
C TYR A 297 -25.96 29.10 -28.94
N ARG A 298 -24.66 29.38 -28.86
CA ARG A 298 -23.65 28.37 -29.20
C ARG A 298 -23.36 27.54 -27.96
N THR A 299 -23.87 26.34 -27.91
CA THR A 299 -23.41 25.33 -26.95
C THR A 299 -21.98 24.96 -27.27
N LEU A 300 -21.05 25.46 -26.47
CA LEU A 300 -19.74 24.83 -26.35
C LEU A 300 -19.95 23.51 -25.60
N ALA A 301 -20.30 22.46 -26.35
CA ALA A 301 -20.32 21.11 -25.81
C ALA A 301 -18.98 20.45 -26.12
N PRO A 302 -17.97 20.59 -25.27
CA PRO A 302 -16.73 19.82 -25.45
C PRO A 302 -17.11 18.35 -25.35
N ALA A 303 -16.55 17.53 -26.24
CA ALA A 303 -16.72 16.07 -26.16
C ALA A 303 -16.22 15.58 -24.79
N THR A 304 -17.10 14.93 -24.01
CA THR A 304 -16.75 14.42 -22.68
C THR A 304 -16.99 12.91 -22.65
N PRO A 305 -15.98 12.13 -22.22
CA PRO A 305 -14.60 12.53 -21.95
C PRO A 305 -13.85 12.94 -23.22
N SER A 306 -12.85 13.84 -23.09
CA SER A 306 -12.03 14.22 -24.25
C SER A 306 -11.20 13.00 -24.72
N ASN A 307 -10.87 12.96 -26.01
CA ASN A 307 -10.05 11.87 -26.58
C ASN A 307 -8.66 11.74 -25.92
N THR A 308 -8.21 12.79 -25.21
CA THR A 308 -6.93 12.84 -24.50
C THR A 308 -7.02 12.41 -23.03
N TYR A 309 -8.24 12.22 -22.49
CA TYR A 309 -8.43 11.91 -21.06
C TYR A 309 -7.73 10.62 -20.63
N ASP A 310 -7.92 9.53 -21.38
CA ASP A 310 -7.30 8.24 -21.09
C ASP A 310 -5.76 8.31 -21.15
N ALA A 311 -5.22 8.98 -22.16
CA ALA A 311 -3.78 9.17 -22.30
C ALA A 311 -3.20 10.00 -21.15
N PHE A 312 -3.90 11.04 -20.69
CA PHE A 312 -3.51 11.86 -19.56
C PHE A 312 -3.52 11.04 -18.25
N MET A 313 -4.58 10.29 -17.98
CA MET A 313 -4.68 9.44 -16.80
C MET A 313 -3.59 8.37 -16.78
N LYS A 314 -3.32 7.72 -17.91
CA LYS A 314 -2.23 6.74 -18.05
C LYS A 314 -0.86 7.36 -17.76
N THR A 315 -0.60 8.57 -18.26
CA THR A 315 0.68 9.27 -18.02
C THR A 315 0.87 9.57 -16.54
N ASN A 316 -0.15 10.09 -15.86
CA ASN A 316 -0.06 10.37 -14.43
C ASN A 316 0.08 9.10 -13.59
N LEU A 317 -0.63 8.03 -13.93
CA LEU A 317 -0.46 6.72 -13.25
C LEU A 317 0.96 6.16 -13.45
N ARG A 318 1.60 6.40 -14.60
CA ARG A 318 3.01 6.04 -14.82
C ARG A 318 3.94 6.84 -13.91
N LEU A 319 3.71 8.14 -13.72
CA LEU A 319 4.48 8.96 -12.76
C LEU A 319 4.32 8.44 -11.33
N VAL A 320 3.11 8.11 -10.92
CA VAL A 320 2.85 7.49 -9.61
C VAL A 320 3.56 6.14 -9.48
N SER A 321 3.54 5.33 -10.55
CA SER A 321 4.23 4.03 -10.60
C SER A 321 5.75 4.18 -10.42
N MET A 322 6.35 5.19 -11.04
CA MET A 322 7.77 5.51 -10.85
C MET A 322 8.08 5.88 -9.39
N ALA A 323 7.23 6.69 -8.74
CA ALA A 323 7.41 7.06 -7.34
C ALA A 323 7.29 5.85 -6.40
N VAL A 324 6.35 4.94 -6.69
CA VAL A 324 6.18 3.68 -5.93
C VAL A 324 7.27 2.65 -6.27
N GLY A 325 7.96 2.78 -7.41
CA GLY A 325 8.99 1.85 -7.85
C GLY A 325 8.45 0.49 -8.31
N LEU A 326 7.22 0.45 -8.83
CA LEU A 326 6.61 -0.74 -9.43
C LEU A 326 6.12 -0.42 -10.84
N PRO A 327 6.17 -1.36 -11.79
CA PRO A 327 5.68 -1.15 -13.14
C PRO A 327 4.21 -0.73 -13.18
N TYR A 328 3.87 0.19 -14.08
CA TYR A 328 2.51 0.72 -14.26
C TYR A 328 1.49 -0.39 -14.54
N GLU A 329 1.82 -1.30 -15.46
CA GLU A 329 0.94 -2.40 -15.87
C GLU A 329 0.57 -3.29 -14.69
N PHE A 330 1.51 -3.43 -13.77
CA PHE A 330 1.35 -4.22 -12.56
C PHE A 330 0.49 -3.49 -11.51
N LEU A 331 0.70 -2.19 -11.31
CA LEU A 331 -0.09 -1.39 -10.38
C LEU A 331 -1.52 -1.17 -10.87
N ALA A 332 -1.69 -0.88 -12.16
CA ALA A 332 -2.98 -0.61 -12.78
C ALA A 332 -3.74 -1.88 -13.22
N LEU A 333 -3.12 -3.06 -13.19
CA LEU A 333 -3.62 -4.31 -13.78
C LEU A 333 -3.99 -4.15 -15.27
N TYR A 334 -3.21 -3.38 -15.99
CA TYR A 334 -3.47 -3.06 -17.39
C TYR A 334 -2.39 -3.63 -18.30
N PHE A 335 -2.64 -4.80 -18.87
CA PHE A 335 -1.71 -5.53 -19.73
C PHE A 335 -2.15 -5.54 -21.20
N SER A 336 -3.23 -4.84 -21.57
CA SER A 336 -3.82 -4.93 -22.92
C SER A 336 -2.97 -4.32 -24.03
N ASP A 337 -2.08 -3.36 -23.71
CA ASP A 337 -1.25 -2.65 -24.69
C ASP A 337 0.09 -3.37 -24.97
N GLY A 338 0.36 -4.49 -24.26
CA GLY A 338 1.64 -5.19 -24.29
C GLY A 338 1.60 -6.53 -25.06
N THR A 339 2.76 -6.93 -25.58
CA THR A 339 2.99 -8.29 -26.06
C THR A 339 3.28 -9.21 -24.87
N TYR A 340 3.18 -10.54 -25.08
CA TYR A 340 3.54 -11.53 -24.05
C TYR A 340 4.98 -11.30 -23.53
N SER A 341 5.93 -10.99 -24.40
CA SER A 341 7.32 -10.73 -24.03
C SER A 341 7.47 -9.48 -23.16
N SER A 342 6.74 -8.40 -23.48
CA SER A 342 6.76 -7.18 -22.65
C SER A 342 6.11 -7.41 -21.29
N ALA A 343 5.00 -8.15 -21.22
CA ALA A 343 4.37 -8.52 -19.96
C ALA A 343 5.31 -9.36 -19.08
N LYS A 344 6.04 -10.32 -19.65
CA LYS A 344 7.04 -11.13 -18.94
C LYS A 344 8.19 -10.27 -18.40
N ALA A 345 8.70 -9.33 -19.18
CA ALA A 345 9.74 -8.39 -18.73
C ALA A 345 9.26 -7.51 -17.58
N THR A 346 8.05 -6.95 -17.68
CA THR A 346 7.41 -6.16 -16.64
C THR A 346 7.23 -6.95 -15.34
N MET A 347 6.80 -8.21 -15.42
CA MET A 347 6.66 -9.09 -14.26
C MET A 347 8.00 -9.38 -13.59
N THR A 348 9.07 -9.55 -14.37
CA THR A 348 10.42 -9.75 -13.83
C THR A 348 10.89 -8.53 -13.05
N GLN A 349 10.72 -7.32 -13.60
CA GLN A 349 11.05 -6.07 -12.91
C GLN A 349 10.20 -5.88 -11.63
N ALA A 350 8.89 -6.18 -11.69
CA ALA A 350 8.04 -6.13 -10.52
C ALA A 350 8.55 -7.05 -9.42
N ARG A 351 8.98 -8.27 -9.75
CA ARG A 351 9.52 -9.24 -8.80
C ARG A 351 10.78 -8.73 -8.11
N GLU A 352 11.71 -8.12 -8.84
CA GLU A 352 12.92 -7.54 -8.26
C GLU A 352 12.59 -6.42 -7.26
N ALA A 353 11.68 -5.54 -7.62
CA ALA A 353 11.21 -4.46 -6.74
C ALA A 353 10.52 -5.00 -5.48
N ILE A 354 9.74 -6.08 -5.61
CA ILE A 354 9.10 -6.76 -4.48
C ILE A 354 10.15 -7.40 -3.57
N ALA A 355 11.14 -8.10 -4.14
CA ALA A 355 12.20 -8.76 -3.38
C ALA A 355 13.00 -7.76 -2.53
N LEU A 356 13.23 -6.53 -3.03
CA LEU A 356 13.86 -5.47 -2.23
C LEU A 356 13.02 -5.09 -1.00
N ARG A 357 11.71 -4.93 -1.14
CA ARG A 357 10.81 -4.64 -0.02
C ARG A 357 10.72 -5.78 0.98
N GLN A 358 10.64 -7.01 0.49
CA GLN A 358 10.68 -8.20 1.35
C GLN A 358 12.00 -8.28 2.13
N ARG A 359 13.13 -7.99 1.46
CA ARG A 359 14.44 -7.93 2.12
C ARG A 359 14.47 -6.85 3.21
N GLN A 360 13.91 -5.67 2.95
CA GLN A 360 13.83 -4.60 3.93
C GLN A 360 13.02 -5.02 5.15
N LEU A 361 11.83 -5.61 4.95
CA LEU A 361 10.96 -6.12 6.00
C LEU A 361 11.65 -7.22 6.84
N LYS A 362 12.26 -8.20 6.18
CA LYS A 362 13.01 -9.29 6.84
C LYS A 362 14.15 -8.74 7.70
N ARG A 363 14.96 -7.84 7.15
CA ARG A 363 16.12 -7.28 7.85
C ARG A 363 15.71 -6.38 9.03
N ALA A 364 14.73 -5.51 8.84
CA ALA A 364 14.41 -4.47 9.80
C ALA A 364 13.48 -4.96 10.93
N MET A 365 12.61 -5.93 10.62
CA MET A 365 11.57 -6.39 11.54
C MET A 365 11.68 -7.88 11.86
N LEU A 366 11.54 -8.75 10.85
CA LEU A 366 11.31 -10.16 11.09
C LEU A 366 12.51 -10.86 11.71
N THR A 367 13.73 -10.58 11.24
CA THR A 367 14.95 -11.22 11.77
C THR A 367 15.24 -10.76 13.20
N PRO A 368 15.23 -9.46 13.55
CA PRO A 368 15.37 -9.05 14.95
C PRO A 368 14.26 -9.59 15.85
N LEU A 369 13.03 -9.63 15.36
CA LEU A 369 11.88 -10.19 16.09
C LEU A 369 12.07 -11.68 16.39
N TRP A 370 12.49 -12.46 15.39
CA TRP A 370 12.82 -13.88 15.56
C TRP A 370 13.90 -14.09 16.61
N GLN A 371 14.98 -13.29 16.56
CA GLN A 371 16.08 -13.38 17.52
C GLN A 371 15.62 -13.05 18.93
N TRP A 372 14.81 -12.02 19.10
CA TRP A 372 14.24 -11.64 20.39
C TRP A 372 13.32 -12.73 20.97
N LEU A 373 12.43 -13.28 20.15
CA LEU A 373 11.51 -14.36 20.56
C LEU A 373 12.25 -15.64 20.94
N THR A 374 13.21 -16.05 20.11
CA THR A 374 13.96 -17.29 20.36
C THR A 374 14.82 -17.18 21.62
N ALA A 375 15.48 -16.04 21.87
CA ALA A 375 16.18 -15.78 23.10
C ALA A 375 15.25 -15.88 24.32
N ARG A 376 14.08 -15.28 24.24
CA ARG A 376 13.07 -15.33 25.29
C ARG A 376 12.55 -16.75 25.54
N TRP A 377 12.30 -17.54 24.49
CA TRP A 377 11.86 -18.93 24.62
C TRP A 377 12.95 -19.83 25.24
N ILE A 378 14.22 -19.52 24.99
CA ILE A 378 15.34 -20.20 25.67
C ILE A 378 15.37 -19.83 27.15
N ASP A 379 15.22 -18.55 27.49
CA ASP A 379 15.20 -18.08 28.88
C ASP A 379 14.01 -18.66 29.66
N GLN A 380 12.88 -18.87 29.01
CA GLN A 380 11.69 -19.53 29.58
C GLN A 380 11.78 -21.06 29.64
N GLY A 381 12.86 -21.66 29.12
CA GLY A 381 13.03 -23.12 29.07
C GLY A 381 12.14 -23.83 28.02
N LEU A 382 11.50 -23.07 27.12
CA LEU A 382 10.67 -23.60 26.03
C LEU A 382 11.53 -24.17 24.90
N LEU A 383 12.74 -23.60 24.68
CA LEU A 383 13.75 -24.07 23.74
C LEU A 383 15.06 -24.37 24.47
N PRO A 384 15.79 -25.42 24.10
CA PRO A 384 17.13 -25.62 24.60
C PRO A 384 18.10 -24.57 24.01
N PRO A 385 19.17 -24.17 24.73
CA PRO A 385 20.14 -23.24 24.17
C PRO A 385 20.89 -23.86 22.97
N LEU A 386 21.19 -23.01 21.99
CA LEU A 386 22.02 -23.41 20.84
C LEU A 386 23.49 -23.61 21.23
N PRO A 387 24.25 -24.44 20.47
CA PRO A 387 25.68 -24.53 20.62
C PRO A 387 26.32 -23.14 20.48
N GLY A 388 27.01 -22.66 21.53
CA GLY A 388 27.57 -21.29 21.59
C GLY A 388 26.93 -20.42 22.68
N GLY A 389 25.89 -20.90 23.36
CA GLY A 389 25.26 -20.25 24.51
C GLY A 389 24.01 -19.43 24.15
N VAL A 390 23.42 -18.84 25.18
CA VAL A 390 22.11 -18.11 25.11
C VAL A 390 22.14 -16.89 24.17
N ASN A 391 23.32 -16.28 23.99
CA ASN A 391 23.48 -15.11 23.13
C ASN A 391 23.78 -15.43 21.66
N THR A 392 23.78 -16.71 21.27
CA THR A 392 24.00 -17.09 19.87
C THR A 392 22.73 -16.79 19.07
N PRO A 393 22.80 -15.91 18.04
CA PRO A 393 21.62 -15.60 17.22
C PRO A 393 21.06 -16.87 16.57
N ALA A 394 19.77 -17.11 16.73
CA ALA A 394 19.12 -18.26 16.14
C ALA A 394 19.08 -18.11 14.60
N PRO A 395 19.73 -19.00 13.85
CA PRO A 395 19.78 -18.88 12.40
C PRO A 395 18.41 -19.13 11.79
N VAL A 396 18.02 -18.28 10.84
CA VAL A 396 16.73 -18.34 10.18
C VAL A 396 16.85 -18.00 8.70
N ARG A 397 16.16 -18.73 7.87
CA ARG A 397 15.87 -18.41 6.48
C ARG A 397 14.38 -18.01 6.40
N TRP A 398 14.08 -17.01 5.60
CA TRP A 398 12.70 -16.56 5.40
C TRP A 398 12.17 -17.08 4.09
N ARG A 399 11.02 -17.76 4.15
CA ARG A 399 10.27 -18.19 2.98
C ARG A 399 9.35 -17.05 2.54
N ASP A 400 9.61 -16.54 1.34
CA ASP A 400 8.79 -15.52 0.72
C ASP A 400 7.49 -16.13 0.19
N PRO A 401 6.38 -15.38 0.10
CA PRO A 401 5.16 -15.86 -0.51
C PRO A 401 5.40 -16.23 -1.97
N ALA A 402 4.73 -17.27 -2.44
CA ALA A 402 4.85 -17.74 -3.81
C ALA A 402 4.39 -16.64 -4.79
N PHE A 403 5.22 -16.36 -5.78
CA PHE A 403 4.87 -15.48 -6.90
C PHE A 403 4.55 -16.36 -8.11
N GLU A 404 3.27 -16.45 -8.48
CA GLU A 404 2.85 -17.28 -9.61
C GLU A 404 3.34 -16.70 -10.94
N TRP A 405 3.91 -17.57 -11.78
CA TRP A 405 4.36 -17.24 -13.11
C TRP A 405 3.20 -17.31 -14.11
N MET A 406 3.24 -16.46 -15.12
CA MET A 406 2.28 -16.51 -16.24
C MET A 406 2.40 -17.81 -17.04
N ASP A 407 3.57 -18.43 -17.05
CA ASP A 407 3.83 -19.71 -17.71
C ASP A 407 4.46 -20.70 -16.74
N VAL A 408 3.60 -21.47 -16.08
CA VAL A 408 3.99 -22.46 -15.07
C VAL A 408 4.83 -23.59 -15.70
N LYS A 409 4.55 -23.97 -16.96
CA LYS A 409 5.25 -25.06 -17.64
C LYS A 409 6.70 -24.73 -17.91
N ASP A 410 6.96 -23.58 -18.53
CA ASP A 410 8.30 -23.10 -18.82
C ASP A 410 9.10 -22.86 -17.53
N ALA A 411 8.45 -22.31 -16.50
CA ALA A 411 9.07 -22.10 -15.20
C ALA A 411 9.51 -23.42 -14.55
N VAL A 412 8.64 -24.44 -14.56
CA VAL A 412 8.98 -25.77 -14.02
C VAL A 412 10.11 -26.43 -14.78
N GLN A 413 10.11 -26.33 -16.10
CA GLN A 413 11.18 -26.91 -16.92
C GLN A 413 12.52 -26.22 -16.65
N THR A 414 12.53 -24.90 -16.60
CA THR A 414 13.73 -24.10 -16.25
C THR A 414 14.25 -24.46 -14.86
N ASP A 415 13.37 -24.50 -13.87
CA ASP A 415 13.71 -24.87 -12.50
C ASP A 415 14.34 -26.26 -12.44
N LEU A 416 13.78 -27.26 -13.13
CA LEU A 416 14.36 -28.61 -13.20
C LEU A 416 15.72 -28.65 -13.90
N MET A 417 15.92 -27.84 -14.95
CA MET A 417 17.20 -27.70 -15.63
C MET A 417 18.26 -27.10 -14.70
N GLU A 418 17.92 -26.07 -13.91
CA GLU A 418 18.82 -25.46 -12.93
C GLU A 418 19.27 -26.47 -11.85
N VAL A 419 18.34 -27.31 -11.35
CA VAL A 419 18.67 -28.37 -10.40
C VAL A 419 19.56 -29.43 -11.05
N ARG A 420 19.27 -29.87 -12.26
CA ARG A 420 20.11 -30.83 -12.99
C ARG A 420 21.50 -30.30 -13.28
N ALA A 421 21.63 -29.00 -13.49
CA ALA A 421 22.92 -28.32 -13.68
C ALA A 421 23.67 -28.06 -12.36
N GLY A 422 23.10 -28.42 -11.21
CA GLY A 422 23.71 -28.17 -9.89
C GLY A 422 23.72 -26.70 -9.45
N LEU A 423 22.97 -25.84 -10.15
CA LEU A 423 22.91 -24.40 -9.86
C LEU A 423 21.94 -24.09 -8.71
N ARG A 424 20.99 -24.99 -8.43
CA ARG A 424 20.00 -24.90 -7.36
C ARG A 424 19.70 -26.25 -6.74
N THR A 425 19.17 -26.23 -5.52
CA THR A 425 18.68 -27.42 -4.83
C THR A 425 17.16 -27.55 -4.98
N MET A 426 16.62 -28.75 -4.70
CA MET A 426 15.17 -28.94 -4.60
C MET A 426 14.56 -28.12 -3.46
N GLU A 427 15.33 -27.89 -2.42
CA GLU A 427 14.96 -27.03 -1.28
C GLU A 427 14.76 -25.57 -1.73
N ASP A 428 15.69 -25.03 -2.56
CA ASP A 428 15.55 -23.67 -3.11
C ASP A 428 14.30 -23.55 -3.99
N LEU A 429 13.94 -24.62 -4.73
CA LEU A 429 12.70 -24.62 -5.53
C LEU A 429 11.45 -24.67 -4.68
N ALA A 430 11.45 -25.44 -3.60
CA ALA A 430 10.35 -25.50 -2.66
C ALA A 430 10.16 -24.13 -1.98
N ALA A 431 11.24 -23.52 -1.50
CA ALA A 431 11.22 -22.17 -0.91
C ALA A 431 10.70 -21.10 -1.88
N LYS A 432 11.11 -21.15 -3.16
CA LYS A 432 10.62 -20.25 -4.22
C LYS A 432 9.08 -20.34 -4.40
N ARG A 433 8.48 -21.48 -4.07
CA ARG A 433 7.03 -21.73 -4.13
C ARG A 433 6.34 -21.58 -2.79
N GLY A 434 7.02 -21.03 -1.79
CA GLY A 434 6.47 -20.81 -0.44
C GLY A 434 6.30 -22.09 0.36
N ALA A 435 6.93 -23.20 -0.06
CA ALA A 435 6.83 -24.49 0.60
C ALA A 435 8.14 -24.84 1.34
N ASP A 436 8.01 -25.51 2.46
CA ASP A 436 9.14 -26.11 3.17
C ASP A 436 9.42 -27.51 2.58
N TYR A 437 10.68 -27.72 2.18
CA TYR A 437 11.07 -28.96 1.50
C TYR A 437 10.97 -30.20 2.40
N GLU A 438 11.36 -30.10 3.66
CA GLU A 438 11.22 -31.23 4.59
C GLU A 438 9.76 -31.59 4.84
N THR A 439 8.92 -30.59 5.02
CA THR A 439 7.46 -30.78 5.15
C THR A 439 6.88 -31.39 3.88
N LEU A 440 7.34 -30.97 2.70
CA LEU A 440 6.94 -31.57 1.42
C LEU A 440 7.36 -33.05 1.35
N LEU A 441 8.59 -33.38 1.73
CA LEU A 441 9.05 -34.76 1.78
C LEU A 441 8.28 -35.61 2.77
N ARG A 442 8.03 -35.10 3.97
CA ARG A 442 7.22 -35.79 4.99
C ARG A 442 5.78 -36.03 4.50
N ARG A 443 5.15 -35.04 3.86
CA ARG A 443 3.82 -35.20 3.25
C ARG A 443 3.83 -36.21 2.12
N ARG A 444 4.84 -36.17 1.24
CA ARG A 444 4.99 -37.13 0.14
C ARG A 444 5.21 -38.55 0.63
N ALA A 445 6.01 -38.73 1.68
CA ALA A 445 6.24 -40.03 2.32
C ALA A 445 4.93 -40.60 2.90
N ARG A 446 4.13 -39.77 3.59
CA ARG A 446 2.82 -40.16 4.10
C ARG A 446 1.85 -40.52 2.98
N GLU A 447 1.83 -39.75 1.91
CA GLU A 447 1.01 -40.02 0.73
C GLU A 447 1.36 -41.38 0.09
N ILE A 448 2.66 -41.66 -0.08
CA ILE A 448 3.13 -42.92 -0.61
C ILE A 448 2.78 -44.09 0.32
N THR A 449 2.93 -43.93 1.65
CA THR A 449 2.55 -44.95 2.62
C THR A 449 1.06 -45.21 2.56
N LEU A 450 0.23 -44.19 2.56
CA LEU A 450 -1.24 -44.33 2.46
C LEU A 450 -1.64 -44.98 1.15
N LEU A 451 -1.04 -44.62 0.05
CA LEU A 451 -1.29 -45.25 -1.25
C LEU A 451 -0.94 -46.73 -1.25
N ARG A 452 0.19 -47.12 -0.67
CA ARG A 452 0.58 -48.53 -0.52
C ARG A 452 -0.36 -49.30 0.37
N GLU A 453 -0.75 -48.76 1.50
CA GLU A 453 -1.72 -49.39 2.41
C GLU A 453 -3.07 -49.57 1.72
N THR A 454 -3.56 -48.53 1.04
CA THR A 454 -4.84 -48.58 0.30
C THR A 454 -4.79 -49.59 -0.86
N ALA A 455 -3.70 -49.64 -1.56
CA ALA A 455 -3.49 -50.60 -2.65
C ALA A 455 -3.47 -52.03 -2.13
N ASN A 456 -2.74 -52.31 -1.04
CA ASN A 456 -2.71 -53.62 -0.42
C ASN A 456 -4.10 -54.07 0.09
N GLN A 457 -4.88 -53.13 0.65
CA GLN A 457 -6.26 -53.41 1.10
C GLN A 457 -7.21 -53.73 -0.06
N ASN A 458 -6.96 -53.17 -1.25
CA ASN A 458 -7.83 -53.32 -2.42
C ASN A 458 -7.28 -54.32 -3.47
N GLY A 459 -6.13 -54.98 -3.18
CA GLY A 459 -5.53 -55.93 -4.10
C GLY A 459 -4.92 -55.33 -5.39
N LEU A 460 -4.54 -54.04 -5.33
CA LEU A 460 -3.93 -53.34 -6.44
C LEU A 460 -2.40 -53.61 -6.52
N THR A 461 -1.85 -53.65 -7.73
CA THR A 461 -0.45 -53.95 -7.96
C THR A 461 0.42 -52.67 -7.90
N GLU A 462 1.77 -52.81 -7.78
CA GLU A 462 2.70 -51.68 -7.87
C GLU A 462 2.64 -50.93 -9.23
N ALA A 463 2.27 -51.63 -10.30
CA ALA A 463 2.02 -51.03 -11.62
C ALA A 463 0.81 -50.06 -11.58
N ASP A 464 -0.25 -50.41 -10.90
CA ASP A 464 -1.44 -49.57 -10.72
C ASP A 464 -1.10 -48.32 -9.90
N LEU A 465 -0.25 -48.49 -8.86
CA LEU A 465 0.24 -47.36 -8.04
C LEU A 465 1.12 -46.41 -8.83
N SER A 466 1.99 -46.94 -9.71
CA SER A 466 2.87 -46.08 -10.52
C SER A 466 2.10 -45.19 -11.49
N ALA A 467 0.97 -45.67 -12.01
CA ALA A 467 0.07 -44.90 -12.87
C ALA A 467 -0.64 -43.76 -12.12
N VAL A 468 -0.92 -43.92 -10.83
CA VAL A 468 -1.56 -42.91 -9.98
C VAL A 468 -0.53 -41.88 -9.46
N VAL A 469 0.67 -42.33 -9.08
CA VAL A 469 1.69 -41.49 -8.43
C VAL A 469 2.45 -40.61 -9.44
N LEU A 470 2.60 -41.08 -10.68
CA LEU A 470 3.29 -40.36 -11.75
C LEU A 470 2.50 -40.48 -13.08
N PRO A 471 1.35 -39.80 -13.20
CA PRO A 471 0.63 -39.81 -14.47
C PRO A 471 1.51 -39.16 -15.57
N GLY A 472 2.02 -39.98 -16.45
CA GLY A 472 2.90 -39.56 -17.56
C GLY A 472 4.34 -40.04 -17.49
N ALA A 473 4.77 -40.76 -16.49
CA ALA A 473 5.99 -41.59 -16.55
C ALA A 473 5.67 -42.82 -17.37
N ALA A 474 5.94 -42.76 -18.71
CA ALA A 474 5.97 -43.95 -19.52
C ALA A 474 6.94 -44.93 -18.83
N ALA A 475 6.50 -46.16 -18.66
CA ALA A 475 7.38 -47.27 -18.27
C ALA A 475 8.60 -47.33 -19.18
N PRO A 476 9.77 -47.73 -18.68
CA PRO A 476 11.02 -47.78 -19.44
C PRO A 476 10.93 -48.67 -20.66
#